data_b15c61c12c3a8d73dede25d9ba77b040
#
_entry.id   b15c61c12c3a8d73dede25d9ba77b040
#
_cell.length_a   1.000
_cell.length_b   1.000
_cell.length_c   1.000
_cell.angle_alpha   90.00
_cell.angle_beta   90.00
_cell.angle_gamma   90.00
#
_symmetry.space_group_name_H-M   'P 1'
#
loop_
_entity.id
_entity.type
_entity.pdbx_description
1 polymer ?
#
loop_
_entity_poly.entity_id
_entity_poly.type
_entity_poly.pdbx_seq_one_letter_code
_entity_poly.pdbx_strand_id
1 'polypeptide(L)'
;MRPSAEVRHPGLLLLAAVLLVAANLRSTISGVGPLLTQISADLGIAEAALGLLAAIPLIAFAAVSPLAHSLGMRFGFSGVVLCSLIALGAGTVWRSLPGAPLNLWAGTVLIGASIAVANVLLPAVIKREFSDRLAVVTALFTAFLSGTGALASGVVVPVSQVPGGEGVLGWRGALLFSGALIPLATVIWLVAMVRSREARAWATPAPDAGTPRAGPPGTAAPAVEPQQAPHGRWGVWGDAVAWQVLSYMGFQAMAFYMMVTWLAPLAHSLGRPEVVAGIDVMLLQVSSLAGSLSVPLMLRGTLARWTPALIPVLGLVAVTGLIAVPLLFPGWVILYGLSSGASLAMSFSLFGLRARTPGAAGRLSGMAQSGGYAIAAVGPVAFGGLLSLTGGWLAPLLLVELTLAAQLAAGLFVGRERQVLTASAPAGRS
;
A
#
# COMPACT_ATOMS: atom_id res chain seq x y z
N MET A 1 -25.87 40.11 14.25
CA MET A 1 -25.92 38.83 13.59
C MET A 1 -24.61 38.66 12.84
N ARG A 2 -23.68 37.81 13.29
CA ARG A 2 -22.49 37.45 12.56
C ARG A 2 -22.89 36.37 11.58
N PRO A 3 -22.52 36.46 10.27
CA PRO A 3 -22.77 35.38 9.35
C PRO A 3 -21.97 34.16 9.82
N SER A 4 -22.65 33.05 10.01
CA SER A 4 -22.06 31.77 10.30
C SER A 4 -20.99 31.47 9.21
N ALA A 5 -19.77 31.21 9.65
CA ALA A 5 -18.71 30.74 8.75
C ALA A 5 -19.26 29.49 8.02
N GLU A 6 -19.61 29.65 6.74
CA GLU A 6 -19.94 28.54 5.87
C GLU A 6 -18.75 27.58 5.87
N VAL A 7 -18.95 26.43 6.51
CA VAL A 7 -18.03 25.30 6.42
C VAL A 7 -18.02 24.89 4.95
N ARG A 8 -17.05 25.43 4.20
CA ARG A 8 -16.87 25.08 2.79
C ARG A 8 -16.47 23.61 2.72
N HIS A 9 -17.41 22.76 2.39
CA HIS A 9 -17.13 21.35 2.12
C HIS A 9 -16.10 21.26 0.97
N PRO A 10 -15.03 20.48 1.13
CA PRO A 10 -14.11 20.23 0.02
C PRO A 10 -14.94 19.68 -1.14
N GLY A 11 -14.85 20.35 -2.29
CA GLY A 11 -15.73 20.10 -3.41
C GLY A 11 -15.59 18.70 -3.97
N LEU A 12 -16.63 18.20 -4.65
CA LEU A 12 -16.62 16.93 -5.39
C LEU A 12 -15.37 16.79 -6.30
N LEU A 13 -14.84 17.90 -6.78
CA LEU A 13 -13.62 17.93 -7.61
C LEU A 13 -12.39 17.40 -6.85
N LEU A 14 -12.19 17.79 -5.59
CA LEU A 14 -11.05 17.30 -4.80
C LEU A 14 -11.24 15.81 -4.43
N LEU A 15 -12.46 15.38 -4.14
CA LEU A 15 -12.77 13.97 -3.94
C LEU A 15 -12.45 13.16 -5.20
N ALA A 16 -12.92 13.60 -6.37
CA ALA A 16 -12.63 12.96 -7.65
C ALA A 16 -11.11 12.91 -7.91
N ALA A 17 -10.38 14.00 -7.62
CA ALA A 17 -8.93 14.04 -7.73
C ALA A 17 -8.26 12.97 -6.85
N VAL A 18 -8.63 12.87 -5.57
CA VAL A 18 -8.09 11.87 -4.63
C VAL A 18 -8.37 10.44 -5.12
N LEU A 19 -9.59 10.16 -5.59
CA LEU A 19 -9.98 8.83 -6.07
C LEU A 19 -9.26 8.46 -7.38
N LEU A 20 -9.08 9.40 -8.29
CA LEU A 20 -8.30 9.19 -9.53
C LEU A 20 -6.82 8.95 -9.24
N VAL A 21 -6.24 9.67 -8.27
CA VAL A 21 -4.87 9.38 -7.84
C VAL A 21 -4.80 7.96 -7.28
N ALA A 22 -5.70 7.57 -6.36
CA ALA A 22 -5.76 6.23 -5.81
C ALA A 22 -5.83 5.15 -6.90
N ALA A 23 -6.66 5.37 -7.92
CA ALA A 23 -6.80 4.47 -9.07
C ALA A 23 -5.46 4.21 -9.77
N ASN A 24 -4.64 5.24 -9.95
CA ASN A 24 -3.36 5.12 -10.65
C ASN A 24 -2.24 4.50 -9.81
N LEU A 25 -2.28 4.65 -8.46
CA LEU A 25 -1.21 4.14 -7.61
C LEU A 25 -1.09 2.61 -7.62
N ARG A 26 -2.18 1.90 -7.85
CA ARG A 26 -2.19 0.43 -7.82
C ARG A 26 -2.19 -0.18 -9.22
N SER A 27 -2.91 0.41 -10.18
CA SER A 27 -3.02 -0.11 -11.55
C SER A 27 -1.66 -0.26 -12.23
N THR A 28 -0.77 0.71 -12.05
CA THR A 28 0.58 0.72 -12.66
C THR A 28 1.52 -0.36 -12.13
N ILE A 29 1.30 -0.90 -10.93
CA ILE A 29 2.11 -2.00 -10.37
C ILE A 29 1.44 -3.35 -10.61
N SER A 30 0.13 -3.47 -10.40
CA SER A 30 -0.59 -4.74 -10.40
C SER A 30 -0.61 -5.43 -11.76
N GLY A 31 -0.45 -4.68 -12.85
CA GLY A 31 -0.40 -5.23 -14.21
C GLY A 31 0.91 -5.95 -14.57
N VAL A 32 1.97 -5.82 -13.76
CA VAL A 32 3.28 -6.41 -14.09
C VAL A 32 3.26 -7.94 -13.97
N GLY A 33 2.70 -8.48 -12.87
CA GLY A 33 2.68 -9.93 -12.60
C GLY A 33 2.11 -10.76 -13.76
N PRO A 34 0.89 -10.45 -14.27
CA PRO A 34 0.29 -11.18 -15.39
C PRO A 34 1.06 -11.10 -16.70
N LEU A 35 1.94 -10.13 -16.88
CA LEU A 35 2.75 -9.95 -18.10
C LEU A 35 4.18 -10.49 -17.98
N LEU A 36 4.57 -11.07 -16.84
CA LEU A 36 5.95 -11.51 -16.60
C LEU A 36 6.45 -12.49 -17.68
N THR A 37 5.63 -13.45 -18.08
CA THR A 37 5.98 -14.43 -19.12
C THR A 37 6.22 -13.74 -20.46
N GLN A 38 5.38 -12.79 -20.87
CA GLN A 38 5.56 -12.02 -22.10
C GLN A 38 6.82 -11.16 -22.05
N ILE A 39 7.09 -10.51 -20.92
CA ILE A 39 8.28 -9.67 -20.68
C ILE A 39 9.55 -10.54 -20.76
N SER A 40 9.52 -11.72 -20.13
CA SER A 40 10.62 -12.68 -20.15
C SER A 40 10.95 -13.13 -21.57
N ALA A 41 9.93 -13.52 -22.33
CA ALA A 41 10.08 -13.99 -23.72
C ALA A 41 10.62 -12.89 -24.66
N ASP A 42 10.13 -11.65 -24.54
CA ASP A 42 10.53 -10.52 -25.40
C ASP A 42 11.95 -10.01 -25.10
N LEU A 43 12.32 -9.94 -23.83
CA LEU A 43 13.61 -9.40 -23.40
C LEU A 43 14.73 -10.46 -23.27
N GLY A 44 14.41 -11.75 -23.36
CA GLY A 44 15.35 -12.83 -23.10
C GLY A 44 15.90 -12.86 -21.67
N ILE A 45 15.15 -12.30 -20.70
CA ILE A 45 15.53 -12.21 -19.29
C ILE A 45 14.87 -13.36 -18.54
N ALA A 46 15.62 -14.10 -17.73
CA ALA A 46 15.08 -15.16 -16.91
C ALA A 46 13.94 -14.63 -16.01
N GLU A 47 12.82 -15.35 -15.93
CA GLU A 47 11.66 -14.95 -15.10
C GLU A 47 12.08 -14.66 -13.66
N ALA A 48 13.03 -15.41 -13.11
CA ALA A 48 13.57 -15.18 -11.77
C ALA A 48 14.09 -13.75 -11.55
N ALA A 49 14.78 -13.17 -12.54
CA ALA A 49 15.28 -11.81 -12.47
C ALA A 49 14.14 -10.77 -12.48
N LEU A 50 13.00 -11.12 -13.08
CA LEU A 50 11.82 -10.26 -13.12
C LEU A 50 11.12 -10.13 -11.75
N GLY A 51 11.38 -11.02 -10.80
CA GLY A 51 10.96 -10.85 -9.41
C GLY A 51 11.46 -9.53 -8.80
N LEU A 52 12.60 -9.02 -9.28
CA LEU A 52 13.12 -7.71 -8.87
C LEU A 52 12.20 -6.56 -9.31
N LEU A 53 11.47 -6.68 -10.42
CA LEU A 53 10.48 -5.66 -10.84
C LEU A 53 9.39 -5.43 -9.80
N ALA A 54 8.96 -6.50 -9.12
CA ALA A 54 8.00 -6.39 -8.02
C ALA A 54 8.65 -5.88 -6.72
N ALA A 55 9.95 -6.14 -6.51
CA ALA A 55 10.67 -5.69 -5.33
C ALA A 55 11.02 -4.19 -5.37
N ILE A 56 11.29 -3.62 -6.54
CA ILE A 56 11.66 -2.20 -6.71
C ILE A 56 10.66 -1.24 -6.05
N PRO A 57 9.34 -1.32 -6.30
CA PRO A 57 8.38 -0.46 -5.62
C PRO A 57 8.40 -0.61 -4.10
N LEU A 58 8.64 -1.81 -3.59
CA LEU A 58 8.71 -2.07 -2.14
C LEU A 58 9.96 -1.45 -1.51
N ILE A 59 11.09 -1.56 -2.18
CA ILE A 59 12.33 -0.88 -1.79
C ILE A 59 12.11 0.64 -1.80
N ALA A 60 11.45 1.15 -2.84
CA ALA A 60 11.10 2.57 -2.90
C ALA A 60 10.18 2.98 -1.74
N PHE A 61 9.19 2.16 -1.37
CA PHE A 61 8.33 2.43 -0.21
C PHE A 61 9.14 2.45 1.09
N ALA A 62 10.06 1.51 1.29
CA ALA A 62 10.91 1.49 2.47
C ALA A 62 11.83 2.73 2.56
N ALA A 63 12.44 3.13 1.44
CA ALA A 63 13.45 4.18 1.39
C ALA A 63 12.86 5.60 1.30
N VAL A 64 11.78 5.79 0.51
CA VAL A 64 11.23 7.11 0.17
C VAL A 64 10.13 7.55 1.16
N SER A 65 9.39 6.62 1.77
CA SER A 65 8.30 6.96 2.69
C SER A 65 8.73 7.87 3.85
N PRO A 66 9.88 7.70 4.50
CA PRO A 66 10.33 8.61 5.55
C PRO A 66 10.57 10.05 5.05
N LEU A 67 11.00 10.19 3.79
CA LEU A 67 11.30 11.48 3.17
C LEU A 67 10.04 12.20 2.67
N ALA A 68 9.00 11.45 2.30
CA ALA A 68 7.78 11.99 1.71
C ALA A 68 7.11 13.03 2.61
N HIS A 69 7.03 12.76 3.93
CA HIS A 69 6.45 13.69 4.89
C HIS A 69 7.24 15.02 4.95
N SER A 70 8.56 14.95 5.01
CA SER A 70 9.45 16.12 5.04
C SER A 70 9.32 16.95 3.76
N LEU A 71 9.23 16.30 2.60
CA LEU A 71 8.97 16.95 1.31
C LEU A 71 7.60 17.66 1.33
N GLY A 72 6.56 16.98 1.84
CA GLY A 72 5.22 17.55 1.97
C GLY A 72 5.17 18.79 2.87
N MET A 73 5.92 18.77 3.99
CA MET A 73 6.04 19.94 4.90
C MET A 73 6.80 21.10 4.24
N ARG A 74 7.84 20.82 3.47
CA ARG A 74 8.70 21.85 2.87
C ARG A 74 8.08 22.48 1.62
N PHE A 75 7.48 21.69 0.73
CA PHE A 75 7.00 22.13 -0.58
C PHE A 75 5.47 22.15 -0.70
N GLY A 76 4.76 21.73 0.36
CA GLY A 76 3.31 21.63 0.39
C GLY A 76 2.79 20.30 -0.16
N PHE A 77 1.90 19.63 0.60
CA PHE A 77 1.36 18.30 0.28
C PHE A 77 0.79 18.22 -1.14
N SER A 78 -0.04 19.19 -1.53
CA SER A 78 -0.69 19.18 -2.86
C SER A 78 0.29 19.34 -4.03
N GLY A 79 1.35 20.15 -3.86
CA GLY A 79 2.39 20.32 -4.87
C GLY A 79 3.23 19.06 -5.04
N VAL A 80 3.61 18.42 -3.93
CA VAL A 80 4.42 17.18 -3.96
C VAL A 80 3.63 16.03 -4.57
N VAL A 81 2.31 15.91 -4.29
CA VAL A 81 1.45 14.93 -4.96
C VAL A 81 1.34 15.18 -6.46
N LEU A 82 1.24 16.45 -6.89
CA LEU A 82 1.25 16.77 -8.33
C LEU A 82 2.56 16.35 -8.99
N CYS A 83 3.70 16.68 -8.39
CA CYS A 83 5.01 16.25 -8.89
C CYS A 83 5.12 14.71 -8.96
N SER A 84 4.59 13.99 -7.96
CA SER A 84 4.59 12.53 -7.97
C SER A 84 3.69 11.94 -9.07
N LEU A 85 2.55 12.57 -9.40
CA LEU A 85 1.72 12.17 -10.54
C LEU A 85 2.42 12.37 -11.89
N ILE A 86 3.10 13.50 -12.07
CA ILE A 86 3.88 13.77 -13.29
C ILE A 86 5.02 12.75 -13.41
N ALA A 87 5.74 12.49 -12.33
CA ALA A 87 6.81 11.50 -12.29
C ALA A 87 6.28 10.07 -12.53
N LEU A 88 5.09 9.73 -12.00
CA LEU A 88 4.41 8.46 -12.26
C LEU A 88 4.10 8.30 -13.75
N GLY A 89 3.57 9.35 -14.40
CA GLY A 89 3.32 9.36 -15.84
C GLY A 89 4.60 9.21 -16.66
N ALA A 90 5.62 9.98 -16.33
CA ALA A 90 6.92 9.90 -16.99
C ALA A 90 7.55 8.50 -16.83
N GLY A 91 7.50 7.91 -15.63
CA GLY A 91 7.99 6.56 -15.38
C GLY A 91 7.20 5.49 -16.14
N THR A 92 5.87 5.65 -16.24
CA THR A 92 5.01 4.73 -17.01
C THR A 92 5.32 4.77 -18.50
N VAL A 93 5.52 5.95 -19.07
CA VAL A 93 5.97 6.11 -20.46
C VAL A 93 7.37 5.52 -20.63
N TRP A 94 8.32 5.91 -19.76
CA TRP A 94 9.71 5.47 -19.87
C TRP A 94 9.85 3.94 -19.85
N ARG A 95 9.18 3.25 -18.91
CA ARG A 95 9.27 1.77 -18.85
C ARG A 95 8.65 1.06 -20.05
N SER A 96 7.77 1.75 -20.79
CA SER A 96 7.08 1.22 -21.98
C SER A 96 7.82 1.52 -23.27
N LEU A 97 8.91 2.31 -23.24
CA LEU A 97 9.69 2.62 -24.44
C LEU A 97 10.39 1.38 -24.96
N PRO A 98 10.41 1.19 -26.30
CA PRO A 98 11.20 0.14 -26.93
C PRO A 98 12.71 0.39 -26.76
N GLY A 99 13.53 -0.62 -27.03
CA GLY A 99 14.99 -0.52 -26.98
C GLY A 99 15.59 -1.18 -25.74
N ALA A 100 16.44 -0.47 -25.02
CA ALA A 100 17.24 -1.05 -23.94
C ALA A 100 16.37 -1.63 -22.79
N PRO A 101 16.66 -2.84 -22.29
CA PRO A 101 15.99 -3.41 -21.11
C PRO A 101 16.03 -2.48 -19.88
N LEU A 102 17.03 -1.59 -19.82
CA LEU A 102 17.16 -0.58 -18.76
C LEU A 102 15.92 0.33 -18.64
N ASN A 103 15.19 0.58 -19.75
CA ASN A 103 13.97 1.40 -19.72
C ASN A 103 12.93 0.82 -18.77
N LEU A 104 12.75 -0.50 -18.78
CA LEU A 104 11.83 -1.20 -17.89
C LEU A 104 12.21 -0.98 -16.42
N TRP A 105 13.48 -1.11 -16.08
CA TRP A 105 13.98 -0.98 -14.70
C TRP A 105 13.92 0.46 -14.22
N ALA A 106 14.47 1.40 -14.99
CA ALA A 106 14.51 2.83 -14.61
C ALA A 106 13.09 3.41 -14.49
N GLY A 107 12.21 3.10 -15.43
CA GLY A 107 10.81 3.51 -15.34
C GLY A 107 10.11 2.93 -14.12
N THR A 108 10.38 1.66 -13.76
CA THR A 108 9.81 1.02 -12.56
C THR A 108 10.33 1.66 -11.27
N VAL A 109 11.61 2.05 -11.20
CA VAL A 109 12.16 2.81 -10.05
C VAL A 109 11.42 4.13 -9.89
N LEU A 110 11.24 4.89 -10.97
CA LEU A 110 10.55 6.18 -10.94
C LEU A 110 9.08 6.04 -10.53
N ILE A 111 8.39 5.00 -11.04
CA ILE A 111 7.03 4.65 -10.64
C ILE A 111 6.98 4.34 -9.15
N GLY A 112 7.87 3.46 -8.66
CA GLY A 112 7.91 3.06 -7.25
C GLY A 112 8.12 4.25 -6.31
N ALA A 113 9.08 5.12 -6.62
CA ALA A 113 9.33 6.34 -5.85
C ALA A 113 8.13 7.29 -5.84
N SER A 114 7.48 7.49 -6.99
CA SER A 114 6.29 8.32 -7.13
C SER A 114 5.12 7.82 -6.30
N ILE A 115 4.87 6.52 -6.34
CA ILE A 115 3.80 5.87 -5.57
C ILE A 115 4.10 5.92 -4.08
N ALA A 116 5.36 5.73 -3.66
CA ALA A 116 5.76 5.82 -2.25
C ALA A 116 5.43 7.20 -1.67
N VAL A 117 5.74 8.28 -2.40
CA VAL A 117 5.41 9.64 -1.99
C VAL A 117 3.90 9.85 -1.89
N ALA A 118 3.16 9.48 -2.92
CA ALA A 118 1.71 9.69 -2.96
C ALA A 118 0.98 8.88 -1.86
N ASN A 119 1.36 7.61 -1.63
CA ASN A 119 0.77 6.76 -0.58
C ASN A 119 0.93 7.34 0.83
N VAL A 120 2.04 8.05 1.10
CA VAL A 120 2.26 8.70 2.40
C VAL A 120 1.45 10.00 2.52
N LEU A 121 1.38 10.79 1.44
CA LEU A 121 0.80 12.12 1.50
C LEU A 121 -0.72 12.14 1.36
N LEU A 122 -1.30 11.23 0.57
CA LEU A 122 -2.76 11.21 0.33
C LEU A 122 -3.60 11.04 1.61
N PRO A 123 -3.29 10.10 2.53
CA PRO A 123 -4.01 10.02 3.79
C PRO A 123 -3.94 11.31 4.62
N ALA A 124 -2.82 12.03 4.56
CA ALA A 124 -2.68 13.32 5.24
C ALA A 124 -3.54 14.41 4.58
N VAL A 125 -3.62 14.44 3.25
CA VAL A 125 -4.52 15.34 2.50
C VAL A 125 -5.98 15.01 2.82
N ILE A 126 -6.37 13.72 2.79
CA ILE A 126 -7.72 13.28 3.11
C ILE A 126 -8.11 13.71 4.52
N LYS A 127 -7.25 13.49 5.51
CA LYS A 127 -7.49 13.90 6.91
C LYS A 127 -7.66 15.40 7.04
N ARG A 128 -6.87 16.20 6.32
CA ARG A 128 -6.91 17.67 6.40
C ARG A 128 -8.14 18.25 5.72
N GLU A 129 -8.50 17.74 4.55
CA GLU A 129 -9.52 18.35 3.70
C GLU A 129 -10.93 17.73 3.90
N PHE A 130 -11.00 16.51 4.45
CA PHE A 130 -12.25 15.75 4.64
C PHE A 130 -12.44 15.29 6.10
N SER A 131 -12.06 16.12 7.08
CA SER A 131 -12.16 15.78 8.53
C SER A 131 -13.52 15.24 8.93
N ASP A 132 -14.62 15.86 8.43
CA ASP A 132 -16.01 15.53 8.79
C ASP A 132 -16.50 14.22 8.16
N ARG A 133 -15.85 13.77 7.07
CA ARG A 133 -16.18 12.57 6.31
C ARG A 133 -15.00 11.62 6.15
N LEU A 134 -14.04 11.71 7.06
CA LEU A 134 -12.76 11.00 7.01
C LEU A 134 -12.94 9.50 6.75
N ALA A 135 -13.82 8.85 7.50
CA ALA A 135 -14.05 7.40 7.37
C ALA A 135 -14.57 7.00 5.98
N VAL A 136 -15.54 7.76 5.45
CA VAL A 136 -16.13 7.47 4.13
C VAL A 136 -15.11 7.71 3.01
N VAL A 137 -14.40 8.83 3.06
CA VAL A 137 -13.41 9.15 1.99
C VAL A 137 -12.23 8.18 2.04
N THR A 138 -11.77 7.77 3.23
CA THR A 138 -10.73 6.74 3.36
C THR A 138 -11.20 5.39 2.85
N ALA A 139 -12.45 5.00 3.11
CA ALA A 139 -13.02 3.76 2.59
C ALA A 139 -13.10 3.79 1.06
N LEU A 140 -13.58 4.88 0.47
CA LEU A 140 -13.62 5.07 -0.98
C LEU A 140 -12.20 5.05 -1.59
N PHE A 141 -11.25 5.75 -0.99
CA PHE A 141 -9.84 5.73 -1.40
C PHE A 141 -9.28 4.31 -1.44
N THR A 142 -9.50 3.52 -0.38
CA THR A 142 -9.03 2.14 -0.30
C THR A 142 -9.75 1.24 -1.32
N ALA A 143 -11.05 1.43 -1.51
CA ALA A 143 -11.83 0.67 -2.49
C ALA A 143 -11.36 0.95 -3.93
N PHE A 144 -11.12 2.22 -4.28
CA PHE A 144 -10.56 2.59 -5.59
C PHE A 144 -9.15 2.04 -5.79
N LEU A 145 -8.29 2.18 -4.77
CA LEU A 145 -6.93 1.64 -4.80
C LEU A 145 -6.93 0.12 -5.08
N SER A 146 -7.74 -0.65 -4.36
CA SER A 146 -7.79 -2.11 -4.50
C SER A 146 -8.53 -2.54 -5.75
N GLY A 147 -9.67 -1.90 -6.05
CA GLY A 147 -10.51 -2.23 -7.20
C GLY A 147 -9.80 -1.99 -8.54
N THR A 148 -9.11 -0.87 -8.69
CA THR A 148 -8.36 -0.57 -9.92
C THR A 148 -7.12 -1.43 -10.07
N GLY A 149 -6.46 -1.82 -8.96
CA GLY A 149 -5.39 -2.81 -9.00
C GLY A 149 -5.88 -4.18 -9.48
N ALA A 150 -7.05 -4.61 -8.99
CA ALA A 150 -7.69 -5.84 -9.42
C ALA A 150 -8.06 -5.81 -10.91
N LEU A 151 -8.73 -4.73 -11.35
CA LEU A 151 -9.09 -4.54 -12.75
C LEU A 151 -7.86 -4.53 -13.66
N ALA A 152 -6.81 -3.82 -13.27
CA ALA A 152 -5.57 -3.78 -14.04
C ALA A 152 -4.98 -5.18 -14.25
N SER A 153 -4.95 -6.02 -13.20
CA SER A 153 -4.43 -7.39 -13.31
C SER A 153 -5.25 -8.27 -14.26
N GLY A 154 -6.57 -8.10 -14.29
CA GLY A 154 -7.45 -8.87 -15.18
C GLY A 154 -7.47 -8.39 -16.62
N VAL A 155 -7.29 -7.07 -16.84
CA VAL A 155 -7.45 -6.45 -18.17
C VAL A 155 -6.13 -6.34 -18.93
N VAL A 156 -4.99 -6.33 -18.24
CA VAL A 156 -3.69 -6.05 -18.86
C VAL A 156 -3.28 -7.09 -19.91
N VAL A 157 -3.61 -8.38 -19.72
CA VAL A 157 -3.32 -9.44 -20.70
C VAL A 157 -4.23 -9.32 -21.92
N PRO A 158 -5.56 -9.21 -21.81
CA PRO A 158 -6.41 -8.89 -22.96
C PRO A 158 -5.93 -7.67 -23.75
N VAL A 159 -5.53 -6.58 -23.07
CA VAL A 159 -5.02 -5.38 -23.75
C VAL A 159 -3.73 -5.66 -24.49
N SER A 160 -2.83 -6.50 -23.96
CA SER A 160 -1.59 -6.86 -24.66
C SER A 160 -1.83 -7.60 -25.98
N GLN A 161 -2.98 -8.26 -26.11
CA GLN A 161 -3.37 -9.04 -27.29
C GLN A 161 -4.20 -8.24 -28.31
N VAL A 162 -4.53 -6.98 -28.00
CA VAL A 162 -5.27 -6.12 -28.95
C VAL A 162 -4.43 -5.85 -30.20
N PRO A 163 -5.00 -6.00 -31.42
CA PRO A 163 -4.33 -5.64 -32.64
C PRO A 163 -3.89 -4.16 -32.65
N GLY A 164 -2.64 -3.89 -33.01
CA GLY A 164 -2.08 -2.55 -33.07
C GLY A 164 -0.96 -2.47 -34.09
N GLY A 165 -1.05 -1.55 -35.05
CA GLY A 165 -0.05 -1.37 -36.08
C GLY A 165 0.24 -2.65 -36.90
N GLU A 166 1.48 -3.08 -36.93
CA GLU A 166 1.93 -4.29 -37.65
C GLU A 166 1.78 -5.60 -36.84
N GLY A 167 1.14 -5.58 -35.66
CA GLY A 167 1.01 -6.75 -34.80
C GLY A 167 0.02 -6.54 -33.65
N VAL A 168 0.42 -6.94 -32.45
CA VAL A 168 -0.33 -6.70 -31.20
C VAL A 168 0.35 -5.62 -30.36
N LEU A 169 -0.41 -4.96 -29.45
CA LEU A 169 0.11 -3.93 -28.56
C LEU A 169 1.24 -4.45 -27.64
N GLY A 170 1.22 -5.75 -27.33
CA GLY A 170 2.20 -6.40 -26.47
C GLY A 170 2.20 -5.86 -25.04
N TRP A 171 3.12 -6.39 -24.23
CA TRP A 171 3.23 -6.00 -22.82
C TRP A 171 3.56 -4.51 -22.63
N ARG A 172 4.31 -3.89 -23.56
CA ARG A 172 4.63 -2.44 -23.48
C ARG A 172 3.38 -1.56 -23.59
N GLY A 173 2.54 -1.85 -24.59
CA GLY A 173 1.26 -1.15 -24.78
C GLY A 173 0.30 -1.39 -23.61
N ALA A 174 0.25 -2.60 -23.08
CA ALA A 174 -0.57 -2.94 -21.92
C ALA A 174 -0.11 -2.24 -20.64
N LEU A 175 1.20 -2.15 -20.39
CA LEU A 175 1.75 -1.38 -19.26
C LEU A 175 1.51 0.13 -19.43
N LEU A 176 1.60 0.66 -20.64
CA LEU A 176 1.26 2.06 -20.92
C LEU A 176 -0.23 2.32 -20.65
N PHE A 177 -1.10 1.42 -21.11
CA PHE A 177 -2.54 1.49 -20.87
C PHE A 177 -2.89 1.48 -19.37
N SER A 178 -2.14 0.76 -18.53
CA SER A 178 -2.35 0.75 -17.08
C SER A 178 -2.21 2.14 -16.44
N GLY A 179 -1.54 3.07 -17.10
CA GLY A 179 -1.40 4.46 -16.71
C GLY A 179 -2.30 5.44 -17.47
N ALA A 180 -3.27 4.96 -18.27
CA ALA A 180 -4.11 5.82 -19.12
C ALA A 180 -4.90 6.90 -18.35
N LEU A 181 -5.20 6.65 -17.07
CA LEU A 181 -5.87 7.60 -16.20
C LEU A 181 -4.93 8.66 -15.56
N ILE A 182 -3.61 8.52 -15.69
CA ILE A 182 -2.65 9.47 -15.06
C ILE A 182 -2.82 10.89 -15.58
N PRO A 183 -2.93 11.15 -16.90
CA PRO A 183 -3.13 12.51 -17.40
C PRO A 183 -4.40 13.15 -16.85
N LEU A 184 -5.50 12.40 -16.81
CA LEU A 184 -6.78 12.87 -16.26
C LEU A 184 -6.64 13.19 -14.76
N ALA A 185 -6.02 12.29 -13.98
CA ALA A 185 -5.76 12.50 -12.57
C ALA A 185 -4.91 13.74 -12.32
N THR A 186 -3.88 13.94 -13.14
CA THR A 186 -2.96 15.08 -13.04
C THR A 186 -3.69 16.40 -13.31
N VAL A 187 -4.51 16.46 -14.38
CA VAL A 187 -5.29 17.66 -14.72
C VAL A 187 -6.32 17.97 -13.63
N ILE A 188 -7.09 16.98 -13.18
CA ILE A 188 -8.11 17.20 -12.15
C ILE A 188 -7.47 17.60 -10.82
N TRP A 189 -6.32 17.01 -10.45
CA TRP A 189 -5.56 17.41 -9.27
C TRP A 189 -5.06 18.86 -9.37
N LEU A 190 -4.50 19.25 -10.52
CA LEU A 190 -4.03 20.61 -10.76
C LEU A 190 -5.19 21.62 -10.64
N VAL A 191 -6.33 21.35 -11.27
CA VAL A 191 -7.52 22.23 -11.21
C VAL A 191 -8.03 22.34 -9.77
N ALA A 192 -8.12 21.22 -9.04
CA ALA A 192 -8.50 21.22 -7.64
C ALA A 192 -7.55 22.05 -6.76
N MET A 193 -6.24 21.95 -7.02
CA MET A 193 -5.21 22.71 -6.32
C MET A 193 -5.31 24.21 -6.60
N VAL A 194 -5.50 24.63 -7.85
CA VAL A 194 -5.64 26.05 -8.24
C VAL A 194 -6.89 26.64 -7.59
N ARG A 195 -8.04 25.99 -7.75
CA ARG A 195 -9.31 26.44 -7.13
C ARG A 195 -9.23 26.54 -5.60
N SER A 196 -8.54 25.63 -4.94
CA SER A 196 -8.37 25.69 -3.50
C SER A 196 -7.46 26.86 -3.06
N ARG A 197 -6.45 27.23 -3.86
CA ARG A 197 -5.59 28.39 -3.61
C ARG A 197 -6.36 29.70 -3.81
N GLU A 198 -7.11 29.82 -4.89
CA GLU A 198 -7.99 30.97 -5.14
C GLU A 198 -8.99 31.15 -4.01
N ALA A 199 -9.69 30.10 -3.60
CA ALA A 199 -10.65 30.14 -2.51
C ALA A 199 -10.02 30.61 -1.18
N ARG A 200 -8.77 30.23 -0.91
CA ARG A 200 -8.02 30.69 0.29
C ARG A 200 -7.56 32.14 0.14
N ALA A 201 -7.12 32.56 -1.02
CA ALA A 201 -6.74 33.95 -1.28
C ALA A 201 -7.93 34.92 -1.09
N TRP A 202 -9.13 34.52 -1.51
CA TRP A 202 -10.36 35.30 -1.30
C TRP A 202 -10.88 35.26 0.13
N ALA A 203 -10.55 34.24 0.92
CA ALA A 203 -10.96 34.08 2.33
C ALA A 203 -10.03 34.78 3.33
N THR A 204 -8.87 35.28 2.87
CA THR A 204 -7.98 36.07 3.72
C THR A 204 -8.55 37.50 3.78
N PRO A 205 -9.07 38.00 4.94
CA PRO A 205 -9.45 39.40 5.06
C PRO A 205 -8.23 40.26 4.75
N ALA A 206 -8.46 41.37 4.07
CA ALA A 206 -7.43 42.42 3.95
C ALA A 206 -6.90 42.73 5.36
N PRO A 207 -5.59 42.96 5.53
CA PRO A 207 -5.06 43.27 6.83
C PRO A 207 -5.75 44.54 7.33
N ASP A 208 -6.73 44.37 8.22
CA ASP A 208 -7.30 45.47 8.97
C ASP A 208 -6.15 46.06 9.80
N ALA A 209 -5.81 47.28 9.44
CA ALA A 209 -4.95 48.14 10.22
C ALA A 209 -5.64 48.49 11.54
N GLY A 210 -5.66 47.53 12.44
CA GLY A 210 -6.22 47.63 13.77
C GLY A 210 -5.50 46.71 14.74
N THR A 211 -4.43 47.21 15.35
CA THR A 211 -3.76 46.55 16.46
C THR A 211 -4.76 46.13 17.53
N PRO A 212 -4.88 44.85 17.90
CA PRO A 212 -5.57 44.49 19.12
C PRO A 212 -4.71 44.93 20.31
N ARG A 213 -5.28 45.81 21.15
CA ARG A 213 -4.75 46.15 22.45
C ARG A 213 -4.51 44.85 23.25
N ALA A 214 -3.30 44.72 23.77
CA ALA A 214 -2.97 43.75 24.78
C ALA A 214 -3.89 43.94 26.00
N GLY A 215 -4.75 42.98 26.25
CA GLY A 215 -5.47 42.84 27.55
C GLY A 215 -4.49 42.39 28.62
N PRO A 216 -4.80 42.69 29.91
CA PRO A 216 -3.89 42.40 31.00
C PRO A 216 -3.61 40.90 31.16
N PRO A 217 -2.40 40.52 31.64
CA PRO A 217 -2.03 39.13 31.81
C PRO A 217 -2.80 38.53 32.99
N GLY A 218 -3.83 37.76 32.70
CA GLY A 218 -4.65 37.09 33.70
C GLY A 218 -5.00 35.70 33.25
N THR A 219 -4.38 34.70 33.91
CA THR A 219 -4.82 33.31 34.07
C THR A 219 -5.21 32.55 32.81
N ALA A 220 -4.24 32.34 31.91
CA ALA A 220 -4.25 31.14 31.09
C ALA A 220 -3.92 29.94 31.98
N ALA A 221 -4.89 29.06 32.21
CA ALA A 221 -4.59 27.77 32.80
C ALA A 221 -3.43 27.12 31.97
N PRO A 222 -2.42 26.56 32.62
CA PRO A 222 -1.32 25.94 31.88
C PRO A 222 -1.90 24.87 30.97
N ALA A 223 -1.69 25.05 29.68
CA ALA A 223 -1.90 23.96 28.72
C ALA A 223 -1.08 22.79 29.25
N VAL A 224 -1.77 21.73 29.69
CA VAL A 224 -1.13 20.48 30.09
C VAL A 224 -0.49 19.97 28.80
N GLU A 225 0.79 20.30 28.56
CA GLU A 225 1.60 19.62 27.59
C GLU A 225 1.49 18.12 27.92
N PRO A 226 1.15 17.27 26.94
CA PRO A 226 1.18 15.84 27.17
C PRO A 226 2.62 15.51 27.59
N GLN A 227 2.82 15.17 28.86
CA GLN A 227 4.13 14.74 29.39
C GLN A 227 4.61 13.62 28.46
N GLN A 228 5.58 13.95 27.61
CA GLN A 228 6.33 12.96 26.85
C GLN A 228 7.09 12.16 27.90
N ALA A 229 6.60 10.95 28.19
CA ALA A 229 7.37 10.00 28.98
C ALA A 229 8.77 9.92 28.38
N PRO A 230 9.86 9.88 29.20
CA PRO A 230 11.21 9.82 28.71
C PRO A 230 11.37 8.55 27.87
N HIS A 231 11.32 8.72 26.54
CA HIS A 231 11.54 7.62 25.62
C HIS A 231 13.03 7.31 25.62
N GLY A 232 13.38 6.06 25.89
CA GLY A 232 14.76 5.61 25.76
C GLY A 232 15.32 6.03 24.40
N ARG A 233 16.66 6.11 24.31
CA ARG A 233 17.43 6.61 23.16
C ARG A 233 16.98 6.07 21.78
N TRP A 234 16.29 4.92 21.75
CA TRP A 234 15.83 4.21 20.55
C TRP A 234 14.33 4.36 20.28
N GLY A 235 13.55 4.99 21.15
CA GLY A 235 12.09 5.15 20.96
C GLY A 235 11.39 3.84 20.61
N VAL A 236 10.53 3.84 19.56
CA VAL A 236 9.82 2.61 19.12
C VAL A 236 10.74 1.50 18.60
N TRP A 237 11.94 1.80 18.13
CA TRP A 237 12.91 0.82 17.65
C TRP A 237 13.50 -0.06 18.77
N GLY A 238 13.43 0.40 20.02
CA GLY A 238 13.84 -0.39 21.20
C GLY A 238 12.72 -1.24 21.79
N ASP A 239 11.51 -1.20 21.24
CA ASP A 239 10.33 -1.83 21.80
C ASP A 239 10.02 -3.18 21.13
N ALA A 240 9.96 -4.25 21.90
CA ALA A 240 9.69 -5.60 21.39
C ALA A 240 8.29 -5.72 20.73
N VAL A 241 7.28 -5.00 21.24
CA VAL A 241 5.93 -5.01 20.63
C VAL A 241 5.95 -4.35 19.26
N ALA A 242 6.76 -3.29 19.09
CA ALA A 242 6.90 -2.63 17.80
C ALA A 242 7.53 -3.57 16.76
N TRP A 243 8.53 -4.37 17.14
CA TRP A 243 9.12 -5.39 16.27
C TRP A 243 8.15 -6.52 15.93
N GLN A 244 7.27 -6.93 16.85
CA GLN A 244 6.23 -7.92 16.58
C GLN A 244 5.23 -7.40 15.54
N VAL A 245 4.80 -6.14 15.66
CA VAL A 245 3.90 -5.49 14.69
C VAL A 245 4.57 -5.33 13.32
N LEU A 246 5.85 -4.91 13.28
CA LEU A 246 6.65 -4.82 12.08
C LEU A 246 6.77 -6.19 11.39
N SER A 247 7.10 -7.24 12.14
CA SER A 247 7.25 -8.59 11.60
C SER A 247 5.94 -9.12 11.04
N TYR A 248 4.82 -8.94 11.74
CA TYR A 248 3.49 -9.34 11.28
C TYR A 248 3.15 -8.66 9.94
N MET A 249 3.34 -7.34 9.86
CA MET A 249 3.13 -6.58 8.63
C MET A 249 4.09 -6.97 7.52
N GLY A 250 5.37 -7.16 7.84
CA GLY A 250 6.41 -7.51 6.88
C GLY A 250 6.17 -8.87 6.22
N PHE A 251 5.87 -9.90 7.03
CA PHE A 251 5.57 -11.23 6.50
C PHE A 251 4.26 -11.27 5.72
N GLN A 252 3.22 -10.57 6.18
CA GLN A 252 1.98 -10.42 5.41
C GLN A 252 2.25 -9.80 4.03
N ALA A 253 2.99 -8.69 4.00
CA ALA A 253 3.30 -8.01 2.74
C ALA A 253 4.21 -8.88 1.85
N MET A 254 5.19 -9.58 2.42
CA MET A 254 6.08 -10.49 1.70
C MET A 254 5.28 -11.60 1.01
N ALA A 255 4.39 -12.29 1.73
CA ALA A 255 3.55 -13.33 1.17
C ALA A 255 2.61 -12.79 0.08
N PHE A 256 1.98 -11.62 0.31
CA PHE A 256 1.12 -10.99 -0.69
C PHE A 256 1.88 -10.66 -1.99
N TYR A 257 3.05 -10.03 -1.89
CA TYR A 257 3.80 -9.64 -3.08
C TYR A 257 4.44 -10.82 -3.81
N MET A 258 4.80 -11.90 -3.13
CA MET A 258 5.14 -13.16 -3.78
C MET A 258 3.99 -13.68 -4.62
N MET A 259 2.80 -13.82 -4.02
CA MET A 259 1.65 -14.39 -4.71
C MET A 259 1.13 -13.49 -5.84
N VAL A 260 0.95 -12.19 -5.61
CA VAL A 260 0.44 -11.28 -6.67
C VAL A 260 1.38 -11.19 -7.89
N THR A 261 2.68 -11.41 -7.68
CA THR A 261 3.68 -11.40 -8.74
C THR A 261 3.72 -12.71 -9.51
N TRP A 262 3.72 -13.84 -8.81
CA TRP A 262 4.01 -15.15 -9.36
C TRP A 262 2.77 -16.02 -9.63
N LEU A 263 1.57 -15.58 -9.21
CA LEU A 263 0.33 -16.35 -9.38
C LEU A 263 -0.01 -16.59 -10.85
N ALA A 264 0.14 -15.58 -11.72
CA ALA A 264 -0.16 -15.73 -13.14
C ALA A 264 0.83 -16.68 -13.86
N PRO A 265 2.16 -16.54 -13.69
CA PRO A 265 3.11 -17.56 -14.16
C PRO A 265 2.82 -18.97 -13.63
N LEU A 266 2.48 -19.12 -12.35
CA LEU A 266 2.08 -20.40 -11.75
C LEU A 266 0.83 -20.97 -12.46
N ALA A 267 -0.22 -20.15 -12.61
CA ALA A 267 -1.44 -20.55 -13.29
C ALA A 267 -1.15 -21.00 -14.75
N HIS A 268 -0.34 -20.24 -15.46
CA HIS A 268 0.06 -20.56 -16.82
C HIS A 268 0.84 -21.89 -16.90
N SER A 269 1.74 -22.16 -15.96
CA SER A 269 2.48 -23.44 -15.89
C SER A 269 1.58 -24.66 -15.62
N LEU A 270 0.39 -24.44 -15.06
CA LEU A 270 -0.65 -25.45 -14.88
C LEU A 270 -1.58 -25.59 -16.09
N GLY A 271 -1.23 -24.98 -17.24
CA GLY A 271 -1.99 -25.04 -18.49
C GLY A 271 -3.17 -24.07 -18.56
N ARG A 272 -3.30 -23.10 -17.65
CA ARG A 272 -4.35 -22.07 -17.71
C ARG A 272 -3.98 -21.02 -18.77
N PRO A 273 -4.93 -20.60 -19.63
CA PRO A 273 -4.67 -19.54 -20.60
C PRO A 273 -4.20 -18.25 -19.93
N GLU A 274 -3.35 -17.47 -20.59
CA GLU A 274 -2.79 -16.22 -20.01
C GLU A 274 -3.88 -15.24 -19.53
N VAL A 275 -4.96 -15.08 -20.29
CA VAL A 275 -6.09 -14.23 -19.90
C VAL A 275 -6.72 -14.73 -18.61
N VAL A 276 -6.92 -16.04 -18.46
CA VAL A 276 -7.49 -16.65 -17.25
C VAL A 276 -6.52 -16.48 -16.08
N ALA A 277 -5.23 -16.63 -16.30
CA ALA A 277 -4.22 -16.39 -15.27
C ALA A 277 -4.22 -14.94 -14.75
N GLY A 278 -4.44 -13.96 -15.63
CA GLY A 278 -4.66 -12.56 -15.24
C GLY A 278 -5.95 -12.36 -14.41
N ILE A 279 -7.03 -13.06 -14.78
CA ILE A 279 -8.29 -13.07 -14.01
C ILE A 279 -8.08 -13.71 -12.63
N ASP A 280 -7.26 -14.74 -12.49
CA ASP A 280 -6.94 -15.35 -11.20
C ASP A 280 -6.24 -14.33 -10.26
N VAL A 281 -5.34 -13.49 -10.78
CA VAL A 281 -4.74 -12.40 -9.99
C VAL A 281 -5.78 -11.33 -9.62
N MET A 282 -6.70 -11.01 -10.53
CA MET A 282 -7.83 -10.12 -10.21
C MET A 282 -8.69 -10.71 -9.10
N LEU A 283 -9.00 -12.00 -9.16
CA LEU A 283 -9.80 -12.73 -8.17
C LEU A 283 -9.14 -12.70 -6.78
N LEU A 284 -7.81 -12.89 -6.71
CA LEU A 284 -7.03 -12.72 -5.48
C LEU A 284 -7.24 -11.32 -4.89
N GLN A 285 -7.15 -10.28 -5.70
CA GLN A 285 -7.26 -8.91 -5.19
C GLN A 285 -8.70 -8.52 -4.79
N VAL A 286 -9.71 -8.99 -5.53
CA VAL A 286 -11.12 -8.78 -5.18
C VAL A 286 -11.46 -9.49 -3.87
N SER A 287 -11.04 -10.74 -3.71
CA SER A 287 -11.25 -11.47 -2.46
C SER A 287 -10.45 -10.86 -1.29
N SER A 288 -9.28 -10.28 -1.55
CA SER A 288 -8.50 -9.54 -0.55
C SER A 288 -9.28 -8.31 -0.03
N LEU A 289 -9.99 -7.59 -0.90
CA LEU A 289 -10.86 -6.50 -0.47
C LEU A 289 -11.97 -7.02 0.47
N ALA A 290 -12.62 -8.13 0.13
CA ALA A 290 -13.64 -8.75 0.98
C ALA A 290 -13.05 -9.20 2.33
N GLY A 291 -11.86 -9.79 2.32
CA GLY A 291 -11.14 -10.17 3.53
C GLY A 291 -10.84 -8.98 4.45
N SER A 292 -10.41 -7.86 3.87
CA SER A 292 -10.11 -6.65 4.66
C SER A 292 -11.34 -6.08 5.37
N LEU A 293 -12.51 -6.16 4.74
CA LEU A 293 -13.79 -5.70 5.30
C LEU A 293 -14.30 -6.61 6.43
N SER A 294 -13.81 -7.83 6.55
CA SER A 294 -14.22 -8.77 7.62
C SER A 294 -13.57 -8.47 8.97
N VAL A 295 -12.40 -7.80 9.00
CA VAL A 295 -11.58 -7.62 10.21
C VAL A 295 -12.34 -6.90 11.36
N PRO A 296 -13.11 -5.82 11.13
CA PRO A 296 -13.87 -5.20 12.22
C PRO A 296 -14.87 -6.14 12.90
N LEU A 297 -15.38 -7.14 12.17
CA LEU A 297 -16.27 -8.18 12.72
C LEU A 297 -15.44 -9.19 13.53
N MET A 298 -14.27 -9.60 13.03
CA MET A 298 -13.37 -10.56 13.70
C MET A 298 -12.77 -9.99 15.00
N LEU A 299 -12.65 -8.68 15.12
CA LEU A 299 -12.16 -8.02 16.33
C LEU A 299 -13.22 -7.85 17.42
N ARG A 300 -14.43 -8.36 17.20
CA ARG A 300 -15.51 -8.35 18.21
C ARG A 300 -15.52 -9.69 18.96
N GLY A 301 -15.70 -9.62 20.28
CA GLY A 301 -15.87 -10.79 21.12
C GLY A 301 -14.56 -11.44 21.62
N THR A 302 -14.68 -12.64 22.15
CA THR A 302 -13.62 -13.36 22.89
C THR A 302 -12.46 -13.84 22.01
N LEU A 303 -12.70 -13.98 20.71
CA LEU A 303 -11.68 -14.43 19.76
C LEU A 303 -10.78 -13.29 19.24
N ALA A 304 -11.07 -12.03 19.59
CA ALA A 304 -10.33 -10.87 19.09
C ALA A 304 -8.80 -10.97 19.28
N ARG A 305 -8.36 -11.50 20.42
CA ARG A 305 -6.92 -11.71 20.72
C ARG A 305 -6.24 -12.74 19.79
N TRP A 306 -7.00 -13.69 19.26
CA TRP A 306 -6.47 -14.75 18.39
C TRP A 306 -6.57 -14.37 16.90
N THR A 307 -7.35 -13.35 16.56
CA THR A 307 -7.55 -12.90 15.17
C THR A 307 -6.24 -12.73 14.40
N PRO A 308 -5.16 -12.09 14.93
CA PRO A 308 -3.91 -11.94 14.19
C PRO A 308 -3.24 -13.29 13.88
N ALA A 309 -3.46 -14.33 14.68
CA ALA A 309 -2.91 -15.66 14.45
C ALA A 309 -3.81 -16.52 13.54
N LEU A 310 -5.14 -16.40 13.67
CA LEU A 310 -6.09 -17.20 12.88
C LEU A 310 -6.13 -16.82 11.40
N ILE A 311 -5.93 -15.54 11.08
CA ILE A 311 -5.97 -15.07 9.70
C ILE A 311 -4.90 -15.76 8.82
N PRO A 312 -3.61 -15.84 9.18
CA PRO A 312 -2.61 -16.54 8.38
C PRO A 312 -2.88 -18.04 8.18
N VAL A 313 -3.62 -18.69 9.09
CA VAL A 313 -4.01 -20.11 8.95
C VAL A 313 -4.82 -20.34 7.67
N LEU A 314 -5.74 -19.42 7.33
CA LEU A 314 -6.47 -19.50 6.07
C LEU A 314 -5.53 -19.42 4.86
N GLY A 315 -4.49 -18.60 4.94
CA GLY A 315 -3.45 -18.52 3.90
C GLY A 315 -2.64 -19.80 3.77
N LEU A 316 -2.25 -20.41 4.90
CA LEU A 316 -1.57 -21.71 4.95
C LEU A 316 -2.43 -22.78 4.27
N VAL A 317 -3.69 -22.91 4.66
CA VAL A 317 -4.62 -23.88 4.05
C VAL A 317 -4.75 -23.63 2.54
N ALA A 318 -4.81 -22.38 2.12
CA ALA A 318 -4.93 -22.03 0.69
C ALA A 318 -3.68 -22.44 -0.12
N VAL A 319 -2.47 -22.14 0.38
CA VAL A 319 -1.22 -22.49 -0.32
C VAL A 319 -0.99 -24.00 -0.29
N THR A 320 -1.22 -24.68 0.84
CA THR A 320 -1.21 -26.14 0.91
C THR A 320 -2.19 -26.76 -0.08
N GLY A 321 -3.39 -26.16 -0.22
CA GLY A 321 -4.38 -26.59 -1.20
C GLY A 321 -3.91 -26.40 -2.65
N LEU A 322 -3.24 -25.30 -2.96
CA LEU A 322 -2.63 -25.07 -4.27
C LEU A 322 -1.58 -26.14 -4.61
N ILE A 323 -0.80 -26.59 -3.62
CA ILE A 323 0.21 -27.64 -3.79
C ILE A 323 -0.45 -29.01 -3.95
N ALA A 324 -1.40 -29.35 -3.09
CA ALA A 324 -1.96 -30.69 -2.98
C ALA A 324 -3.06 -30.98 -4.02
N VAL A 325 -3.91 -30.00 -4.33
CA VAL A 325 -5.09 -30.14 -5.19
C VAL A 325 -5.18 -28.97 -6.18
N PRO A 326 -4.27 -28.86 -7.17
CA PRO A 326 -4.26 -27.77 -8.13
C PRO A 326 -5.55 -27.63 -8.95
N LEU A 327 -6.37 -28.67 -9.04
CA LEU A 327 -7.65 -28.64 -9.76
C LEU A 327 -8.61 -27.58 -9.23
N LEU A 328 -8.56 -27.27 -7.93
CA LEU A 328 -9.40 -26.26 -7.29
C LEU A 328 -8.72 -24.87 -7.24
N PHE A 329 -7.81 -24.58 -8.17
CA PHE A 329 -6.99 -23.38 -8.20
C PHE A 329 -7.75 -22.08 -7.86
N PRO A 330 -8.89 -21.72 -8.51
CA PRO A 330 -9.61 -20.49 -8.21
C PRO A 330 -10.13 -20.43 -6.77
N GLY A 331 -10.55 -21.57 -6.20
CA GLY A 331 -11.00 -21.67 -4.81
C GLY A 331 -9.89 -21.35 -3.82
N TRP A 332 -8.69 -21.88 -4.04
CA TRP A 332 -7.53 -21.59 -3.23
C TRP A 332 -7.07 -20.13 -3.35
N VAL A 333 -7.15 -19.58 -4.57
CA VAL A 333 -6.85 -18.16 -4.82
C VAL A 333 -7.80 -17.25 -4.05
N ILE A 334 -9.09 -17.53 -4.04
CA ILE A 334 -10.09 -16.79 -3.25
C ILE A 334 -9.75 -16.87 -1.75
N LEU A 335 -9.50 -18.07 -1.26
CA LEU A 335 -9.20 -18.29 0.17
C LEU A 335 -7.94 -17.56 0.59
N TYR A 336 -6.89 -17.63 -0.25
CA TYR A 336 -5.65 -16.88 -0.03
C TYR A 336 -5.89 -15.37 -0.04
N GLY A 337 -6.66 -14.86 -1.01
CA GLY A 337 -7.02 -13.45 -1.10
C GLY A 337 -7.75 -12.96 0.16
N LEU A 338 -8.75 -13.69 0.64
CA LEU A 338 -9.45 -13.38 1.89
C LEU A 338 -8.48 -13.27 3.07
N SER A 339 -7.57 -14.25 3.22
CA SER A 339 -6.53 -14.23 4.26
C SER A 339 -5.61 -13.02 4.13
N SER A 340 -5.13 -12.75 2.93
CA SER A 340 -4.17 -11.67 2.66
C SER A 340 -4.77 -10.29 2.96
N GLY A 341 -6.00 -10.03 2.51
CA GLY A 341 -6.69 -8.77 2.77
C GLY A 341 -7.01 -8.56 4.25
N ALA A 342 -7.47 -9.62 4.92
CA ALA A 342 -7.67 -9.59 6.37
C ALA A 342 -6.36 -9.34 7.12
N SER A 343 -5.25 -9.95 6.69
CA SER A 343 -3.91 -9.72 7.26
C SER A 343 -3.46 -8.27 7.14
N LEU A 344 -3.69 -7.63 5.99
CA LEU A 344 -3.35 -6.23 5.76
C LEU A 344 -4.17 -5.31 6.66
N ALA A 345 -5.49 -5.49 6.70
CA ALA A 345 -6.37 -4.69 7.55
C ALA A 345 -6.06 -4.90 9.04
N MET A 346 -5.71 -6.12 9.44
CA MET A 346 -5.24 -6.42 10.81
C MET A 346 -3.96 -5.68 11.12
N SER A 347 -2.97 -5.65 10.20
CA SER A 347 -1.71 -4.92 10.38
C SER A 347 -1.95 -3.44 10.67
N PHE A 348 -2.84 -2.78 9.92
CA PHE A 348 -3.18 -1.38 10.15
C PHE A 348 -3.97 -1.17 11.47
N SER A 349 -4.84 -2.10 11.82
CA SER A 349 -5.57 -2.07 13.10
C SER A 349 -4.63 -2.15 14.31
N LEU A 350 -3.55 -2.95 14.20
CA LEU A 350 -2.55 -3.10 15.25
C LEU A 350 -1.82 -1.78 15.58
N PHE A 351 -1.67 -0.85 14.62
CA PHE A 351 -1.06 0.46 14.90
C PHE A 351 -1.85 1.24 15.95
N GLY A 352 -3.18 1.20 15.88
CA GLY A 352 -4.06 1.81 16.89
C GLY A 352 -4.18 0.98 18.15
N LEU A 353 -4.36 -0.35 18.02
CA LEU A 353 -4.58 -1.24 19.16
C LEU A 353 -3.36 -1.38 20.09
N ARG A 354 -2.15 -1.19 19.56
CA ARG A 354 -0.89 -1.36 20.32
C ARG A 354 -0.24 -0.04 20.73
N ALA A 355 -0.90 1.10 20.48
CA ALA A 355 -0.44 2.43 20.87
C ALA A 355 -1.44 3.13 21.77
N ARG A 356 -0.95 3.79 22.86
CA ARG A 356 -1.81 4.56 23.79
C ARG A 356 -2.12 5.96 23.28
N THR A 357 -1.25 6.51 22.43
CA THR A 357 -1.38 7.88 21.95
C THR A 357 -1.32 7.94 20.44
N PRO A 358 -1.95 8.93 19.79
CA PRO A 358 -1.85 9.11 18.35
C PRO A 358 -0.41 9.27 17.85
N GLY A 359 0.46 9.92 18.64
CA GLY A 359 1.88 10.06 18.31
C GLY A 359 2.65 8.74 18.37
N ALA A 360 2.34 7.85 19.33
CA ALA A 360 2.91 6.51 19.39
C ALA A 360 2.43 5.65 18.20
N ALA A 361 1.14 5.73 17.85
CA ALA A 361 0.57 5.04 16.70
C ALA A 361 1.25 5.48 15.38
N GLY A 362 1.49 6.77 15.20
CA GLY A 362 2.18 7.29 14.02
C GLY A 362 3.62 6.79 13.92
N ARG A 363 4.39 6.79 15.03
CA ARG A 363 5.76 6.26 15.06
C ARG A 363 5.78 4.75 14.80
N LEU A 364 4.87 3.99 15.42
CA LEU A 364 4.74 2.55 15.20
C LEU A 364 4.40 2.23 13.73
N SER A 365 3.45 2.96 13.14
CA SER A 365 3.07 2.82 11.74
C SER A 365 4.24 3.13 10.81
N GLY A 366 5.00 4.20 11.06
CA GLY A 366 6.17 4.56 10.26
C GLY A 366 7.25 3.46 10.31
N MET A 367 7.59 2.96 11.51
CA MET A 367 8.54 1.87 11.69
C MET A 367 8.07 0.59 10.99
N ALA A 368 6.82 0.18 11.25
CA ALA A 368 6.27 -1.07 10.72
C ALA A 368 6.16 -1.05 9.19
N GLN A 369 5.77 0.08 8.59
CA GLN A 369 5.70 0.20 7.13
C GLN A 369 7.09 0.23 6.49
N SER A 370 8.03 1.03 6.99
CA SER A 370 9.40 1.09 6.42
C SER A 370 10.11 -0.26 6.53
N GLY A 371 10.18 -0.84 7.73
CA GLY A 371 10.83 -2.13 7.93
C GLY A 371 10.05 -3.29 7.31
N GLY A 372 8.72 -3.24 7.37
CA GLY A 372 7.85 -4.26 6.79
C GLY A 372 7.98 -4.32 5.27
N TYR A 373 8.01 -3.20 4.57
CA TYR A 373 8.24 -3.19 3.11
C TYR A 373 9.66 -3.60 2.73
N ALA A 374 10.66 -3.33 3.58
CA ALA A 374 12.02 -3.85 3.38
C ALA A 374 12.05 -5.39 3.45
N ILE A 375 11.35 -6.00 4.42
CA ILE A 375 11.17 -7.46 4.49
C ILE A 375 10.42 -7.96 3.25
N ALA A 376 9.32 -7.30 2.88
CA ALA A 376 8.48 -7.70 1.76
C ALA A 376 9.22 -7.69 0.41
N ALA A 377 10.18 -6.78 0.23
CA ALA A 377 10.96 -6.68 -1.01
C ALA A 377 11.81 -7.92 -1.29
N VAL A 378 12.20 -8.66 -0.26
CA VAL A 378 12.96 -9.91 -0.40
C VAL A 378 12.11 -11.01 -1.04
N GLY A 379 10.81 -11.04 -0.77
CA GLY A 379 9.91 -12.13 -1.15
C GLY A 379 9.88 -12.47 -2.64
N PRO A 380 9.49 -11.55 -3.52
CA PRO A 380 9.40 -11.82 -4.96
C PRO A 380 10.73 -12.23 -5.58
N VAL A 381 11.86 -11.69 -5.09
CA VAL A 381 13.20 -12.04 -5.55
C VAL A 381 13.60 -13.44 -5.09
N ALA A 382 13.38 -13.76 -3.81
CA ALA A 382 13.66 -15.08 -3.26
C ALA A 382 12.80 -16.16 -3.91
N PHE A 383 11.52 -15.86 -4.17
CA PHE A 383 10.60 -16.75 -4.87
C PHE A 383 11.13 -17.07 -6.29
N GLY A 384 11.46 -16.03 -7.08
CA GLY A 384 12.01 -16.21 -8.42
C GLY A 384 13.36 -16.93 -8.41
N GLY A 385 14.24 -16.61 -7.45
CA GLY A 385 15.51 -17.31 -7.27
C GLY A 385 15.34 -18.81 -6.99
N LEU A 386 14.42 -19.18 -6.09
CA LEU A 386 14.10 -20.57 -5.81
C LEU A 386 13.50 -21.28 -7.03
N LEU A 387 12.62 -20.61 -7.79
CA LEU A 387 12.06 -21.14 -9.01
C LEU A 387 13.16 -21.48 -10.03
N SER A 388 14.11 -20.56 -10.22
CA SER A 388 15.26 -20.75 -11.12
C SER A 388 16.20 -21.87 -10.65
N LEU A 389 16.47 -21.97 -9.35
CA LEU A 389 17.39 -22.95 -8.80
C LEU A 389 16.82 -24.38 -8.81
N THR A 390 15.51 -24.52 -8.56
CA THR A 390 14.86 -25.83 -8.41
C THR A 390 14.14 -26.29 -9.67
N GLY A 391 13.89 -25.40 -10.63
CA GLY A 391 13.13 -25.67 -11.85
C GLY A 391 11.65 -26.02 -11.59
N GLY A 392 11.15 -25.83 -10.36
CA GLY A 392 9.81 -26.24 -9.97
C GLY A 392 9.14 -25.30 -8.96
N TRP A 393 7.81 -25.33 -8.92
CA TRP A 393 6.99 -24.43 -8.12
C TRP A 393 6.91 -24.79 -6.63
N LEU A 394 7.28 -26.04 -6.27
CA LEU A 394 7.14 -26.52 -4.89
C LEU A 394 7.99 -25.70 -3.91
N ALA A 395 9.29 -25.51 -4.21
CA ALA A 395 10.18 -24.79 -3.30
C ALA A 395 9.78 -23.31 -3.10
N PRO A 396 9.39 -22.55 -4.17
CA PRO A 396 8.82 -21.21 -3.98
C PRO A 396 7.52 -21.18 -3.19
N LEU A 397 6.62 -22.14 -3.38
CA LEU A 397 5.36 -22.21 -2.62
C LEU A 397 5.62 -22.56 -1.14
N LEU A 398 6.59 -23.41 -0.85
CA LEU A 398 7.03 -23.66 0.53
C LEU A 398 7.66 -22.43 1.19
N LEU A 399 8.30 -21.53 0.43
CA LEU A 399 8.73 -20.24 0.96
C LEU A 399 7.53 -19.36 1.37
N VAL A 400 6.42 -19.38 0.60
CA VAL A 400 5.19 -18.69 0.99
C VAL A 400 4.61 -19.30 2.27
N GLU A 401 4.57 -20.64 2.38
CA GLU A 401 4.16 -21.36 3.59
C GLU A 401 4.99 -20.95 4.80
N LEU A 402 6.30 -20.96 4.68
CA LEU A 402 7.22 -20.54 5.74
C LEU A 402 6.96 -19.10 6.16
N THR A 403 6.72 -18.21 5.20
CA THR A 403 6.42 -16.81 5.46
C THR A 403 5.09 -16.64 6.21
N LEU A 404 4.06 -17.38 5.83
CA LEU A 404 2.76 -17.38 6.51
C LEU A 404 2.87 -18.02 7.92
N ALA A 405 3.68 -19.04 8.09
CA ALA A 405 3.97 -19.62 9.40
C ALA A 405 4.71 -18.63 10.32
N ALA A 406 5.66 -17.88 9.77
CA ALA A 406 6.32 -16.80 10.51
C ALA A 406 5.35 -15.67 10.87
N GLN A 407 4.43 -15.32 9.97
CA GLN A 407 3.36 -14.36 10.25
C GLN A 407 2.42 -14.87 11.35
N LEU A 408 2.05 -16.15 11.34
CA LEU A 408 1.24 -16.78 12.37
C LEU A 408 1.95 -16.70 13.73
N ALA A 409 3.24 -17.05 13.78
CA ALA A 409 4.04 -16.92 14.99
C ALA A 409 4.06 -15.47 15.51
N ALA A 410 4.30 -14.49 14.64
CA ALA A 410 4.20 -13.07 15.00
C ALA A 410 2.80 -12.72 15.50
N GLY A 411 1.74 -13.25 14.89
CA GLY A 411 0.34 -13.09 15.26
C GLY A 411 0.02 -13.55 16.69
N LEU A 412 0.61 -14.67 17.12
CA LEU A 412 0.48 -15.18 18.50
C LEU A 412 1.06 -14.23 19.54
N PHE A 413 2.17 -13.56 19.22
CA PHE A 413 2.79 -12.58 20.11
C PHE A 413 2.07 -11.25 20.10
N VAL A 414 1.73 -10.73 18.92
CA VAL A 414 1.07 -9.44 18.76
C VAL A 414 -0.38 -9.46 19.22
N GLY A 415 -1.01 -10.63 19.28
CA GLY A 415 -2.36 -10.82 19.84
C GLY A 415 -2.45 -10.55 21.35
N ARG A 416 -1.33 -10.59 22.09
CA ARG A 416 -1.30 -10.30 23.53
C ARG A 416 -1.54 -8.79 23.75
N GLU A 417 -2.28 -8.46 24.82
CA GLU A 417 -2.63 -7.06 25.13
C GLU A 417 -1.44 -6.29 25.74
N ARG A 418 -0.38 -6.13 24.96
CA ARG A 418 0.77 -5.30 25.32
C ARG A 418 0.77 -4.06 24.42
N GLN A 419 1.21 -2.93 24.97
CA GLN A 419 1.29 -1.67 24.24
C GLN A 419 2.75 -1.23 24.09
N VAL A 420 3.04 -0.50 23.01
CA VAL A 420 4.37 0.07 22.75
C VAL A 420 4.66 1.23 23.73
N LEU A 421 5.94 1.40 24.04
CA LEU A 421 6.46 2.49 24.88
C LEU A 421 5.84 2.52 26.31
N THR A 422 5.42 1.38 26.82
CA THR A 422 5.12 1.25 28.24
C THR A 422 6.43 1.14 29.00
N ALA A 423 6.70 2.07 29.92
CA ALA A 423 7.81 1.91 30.87
C ALA A 423 7.60 0.56 31.59
N SER A 424 8.59 -0.31 31.54
CA SER A 424 8.61 -1.51 32.39
C SER A 424 8.55 -1.01 33.82
N ALA A 425 7.49 -1.36 34.57
CA ALA A 425 7.47 -1.10 36.00
C ALA A 425 8.77 -1.69 36.57
N PRO A 426 9.54 -0.96 37.39
CA PRO A 426 10.71 -1.54 38.01
C PRO A 426 10.24 -2.77 38.80
N ALA A 427 10.88 -3.93 38.51
CA ALA A 427 10.63 -5.15 39.26
C ALA A 427 10.85 -4.81 40.74
N GLY A 428 9.76 -4.83 41.52
CA GLY A 428 9.82 -4.59 42.96
C GLY A 428 10.85 -5.56 43.56
N ARG A 429 11.91 -5.00 44.13
CA ARG A 429 12.80 -5.76 45.01
C ARG A 429 11.97 -6.08 46.26
N SER A 430 11.54 -7.34 46.37
CA SER A 430 11.09 -7.95 47.60
C SER A 430 12.27 -8.36 48.44
#